data_00eefe22bbeaac6d8c250988e2fab652
#
_entry.id   00eefe22bbeaac6d8c250988e2fab652
#
_cell.length_a   1.000
_cell.length_b   1.000
_cell.length_c   1.000
_cell.angle_alpha   90.00
_cell.angle_beta   90.00
_cell.angle_gamma   90.00
#
_symmetry.space_group_name_H-M   'P 1'
#
loop_
_entity.id
_entity.type
_entity.pdbx_description
1 polymer ?
#
loop_
_entity_poly.entity_id
_entity_poly.type
_entity_poly.pdbx_seq_one_letter_code
_entity_poly.pdbx_strand_id
1 'polypeptide(L)'
;MDILKDLYKTHTGFECVACEPIPGAGSNRKYYRLTCEKGNPLIGVVGTSRDENHAFCYLSKHFITSKLPVPHVHAISDDGLCYLQDDLGDTTLFDALKAGRDAGGRYTSHEKELLRRTIAALPDIQIRGGRNLDFS
;
A
#
# COMPACT_ATOMS: atom_id res chain seq x y z
N MET A 1 -5.88 13.03 13.51
CA MET A 1 -5.89 11.60 13.14
C MET A 1 -7.11 10.85 13.66
N ASP A 2 -8.08 11.59 14.17
CA ASP A 2 -9.31 10.98 14.69
C ASP A 2 -10.13 10.28 13.59
N ILE A 3 -10.13 10.84 12.36
CA ILE A 3 -10.83 10.24 11.23
C ILE A 3 -10.27 8.84 10.90
N LEU A 4 -8.94 8.68 10.91
CA LEU A 4 -8.31 7.38 10.68
C LEU A 4 -8.61 6.38 11.80
N LYS A 5 -8.59 6.83 13.05
CA LYS A 5 -8.92 5.98 14.20
C LYS A 5 -10.37 5.53 14.16
N ASP A 6 -11.29 6.43 13.82
CA ASP A 6 -12.71 6.12 13.68
C ASP A 6 -12.94 5.14 12.53
N LEU A 7 -12.26 5.34 11.41
CA LEU A 7 -12.34 4.46 10.25
C LEU A 7 -11.83 3.06 10.59
N TYR A 8 -10.71 2.99 11.31
CA TYR A 8 -10.12 1.74 11.80
C TYR A 8 -11.12 0.99 12.70
N LYS A 9 -11.69 1.68 13.67
CA LYS A 9 -12.68 1.10 14.60
C LYS A 9 -13.91 0.59 13.85
N THR A 10 -14.43 1.39 12.94
CA THR A 10 -15.60 1.01 12.14
C THR A 10 -15.36 -0.23 11.32
N HIS A 11 -14.17 -0.34 10.72
CA HIS A 11 -13.81 -1.48 9.87
C HIS A 11 -13.47 -2.74 10.68
N THR A 12 -12.64 -2.60 11.72
CA THR A 12 -12.12 -3.76 12.47
C THR A 12 -13.00 -4.15 13.66
N GLY A 13 -13.78 -3.22 14.19
CA GLY A 13 -14.52 -3.39 15.44
C GLY A 13 -13.67 -3.17 16.70
N PHE A 14 -12.38 -2.83 16.55
CA PHE A 14 -11.47 -2.63 17.67
C PHE A 14 -11.01 -1.17 17.76
N GLU A 15 -10.78 -0.69 18.98
CA GLU A 15 -10.20 0.62 19.20
C GLU A 15 -8.76 0.65 18.69
N CYS A 16 -8.41 1.73 17.99
CA CYS A 16 -7.03 1.98 17.58
C CYS A 16 -6.24 2.51 18.78
N VAL A 17 -5.28 1.74 19.28
CA VAL A 17 -4.46 2.11 20.43
C VAL A 17 -3.17 2.81 20.04
N ALA A 18 -2.72 2.67 18.80
CA ALA A 18 -1.53 3.35 18.28
C ALA A 18 -1.77 3.83 16.86
N CYS A 19 -1.35 5.06 16.58
CA CYS A 19 -1.42 5.67 15.26
C CYS A 19 -0.08 6.37 15.03
N GLU A 20 0.86 5.66 14.38
CA GLU A 20 2.23 6.12 14.22
C GLU A 20 2.48 6.59 12.80
N PRO A 21 3.05 7.80 12.61
CA PRO A 21 3.38 8.28 11.28
C PRO A 21 4.48 7.42 10.65
N ILE A 22 4.36 7.18 9.35
CA ILE A 22 5.36 6.48 8.56
C ILE A 22 6.03 7.50 7.64
N PRO A 23 7.37 7.55 7.58
CA PRO A 23 8.06 8.47 6.68
C PRO A 23 7.64 8.22 5.23
N GLY A 24 7.19 9.27 4.55
CA GLY A 24 6.83 9.23 3.15
C GLY A 24 7.99 9.64 2.25
N ALA A 25 8.02 9.12 1.03
CA ALA A 25 9.03 9.45 0.04
C ALA A 25 8.41 10.27 -1.09
N GLY A 26 8.46 11.59 -0.98
CA GLY A 26 8.13 12.50 -2.08
C GLY A 26 6.65 12.58 -2.49
N SER A 27 5.74 12.11 -1.65
CA SER A 27 4.30 12.18 -1.91
C SER A 27 3.62 13.23 -1.03
N ASN A 28 2.54 13.84 -1.53
CA ASN A 28 1.68 14.70 -0.73
C ASN A 28 0.80 13.91 0.25
N ARG A 29 0.74 12.60 0.10
CA ARG A 29 0.00 11.72 1.00
C ARG A 29 0.78 11.48 2.27
N LYS A 30 0.05 11.39 3.39
CA LYS A 30 0.60 11.04 4.69
C LYS A 30 0.14 9.64 5.07
N TYR A 31 1.06 8.84 5.59
CA TYR A 31 0.84 7.45 5.93
C TYR A 31 1.00 7.25 7.43
N TYR A 32 0.12 6.44 8.01
CA TYR A 32 0.13 6.12 9.43
C TYR A 32 -0.09 4.62 9.61
N ARG A 33 0.61 4.01 10.55
CA ARG A 33 0.35 2.63 10.95
C ARG A 33 -0.60 2.65 12.14
N LEU A 34 -1.73 1.99 12.00
CA LEU A 34 -2.78 1.90 13.01
C LEU A 34 -2.82 0.48 13.55
N THR A 35 -2.79 0.34 14.87
CA THR A 35 -2.84 -0.97 15.54
C THR A 35 -3.83 -0.96 16.69
N CYS A 36 -4.39 -2.13 17.00
CA CYS A 36 -5.19 -2.35 18.21
C CYS A 36 -4.38 -3.16 19.24
N GLU A 37 -4.96 -3.44 20.40
CA GLU A 37 -4.31 -4.22 21.45
C GLU A 37 -3.87 -5.60 20.97
N LYS A 38 -4.58 -6.17 20.00
CA LYS A 38 -4.27 -7.47 19.41
C LYS A 38 -3.25 -7.38 18.26
N GLY A 39 -2.74 -6.21 17.96
CA GLY A 39 -1.86 -5.95 16.83
C GLY A 39 -2.65 -5.50 15.59
N ASN A 40 -3.11 -6.41 14.78
CA ASN A 40 -3.95 -6.20 13.59
C ASN A 40 -3.63 -4.90 12.84
N PRO A 41 -2.40 -4.74 12.31
CA PRO A 41 -1.96 -3.48 11.74
C PRO A 41 -2.61 -3.19 10.38
N LEU A 42 -3.01 -1.94 10.20
CA LEU A 42 -3.45 -1.40 8.90
C LEU A 42 -2.73 -0.08 8.65
N ILE A 43 -2.59 0.26 7.39
CA ILE A 43 -2.05 1.56 7.00
C ILE A 43 -3.21 2.50 6.72
N GLY A 44 -3.22 3.62 7.42
CA GLY A 44 -4.12 4.72 7.17
C GLY A 44 -3.44 5.75 6.28
N VAL A 45 -4.14 6.21 5.26
CA VAL A 45 -3.61 7.18 4.29
C VAL A 45 -4.48 8.42 4.30
N VAL A 46 -3.84 9.58 4.44
CA VAL A 46 -4.49 10.89 4.30
C VAL A 46 -4.00 11.51 3.00
N GLY A 47 -4.90 11.67 2.05
CA GLY A 47 -4.62 12.30 0.76
C GLY A 47 -5.09 13.74 0.71
N THR A 48 -4.69 14.44 -0.34
CA THR A 48 -5.08 15.84 -0.59
C THR A 48 -6.12 15.97 -1.71
N SER A 49 -6.39 14.89 -2.44
CA SER A 49 -7.34 14.87 -3.55
C SER A 49 -8.28 13.67 -3.42
N ARG A 50 -9.56 13.99 -3.34
CA ARG A 50 -10.63 12.99 -3.32
C ARG A 50 -10.61 12.13 -4.59
N ASP A 51 -10.43 12.75 -5.74
CA ASP A 51 -10.46 12.07 -7.03
C ASP A 51 -9.27 11.10 -7.17
N GLU A 52 -8.09 11.50 -6.73
CA GLU A 52 -6.92 10.61 -6.70
C GLU A 52 -7.14 9.41 -5.79
N ASN A 53 -7.75 9.61 -4.62
CA ASN A 53 -8.04 8.54 -3.69
C ASN A 53 -9.07 7.57 -4.25
N HIS A 54 -10.11 8.07 -4.90
CA HIS A 54 -11.09 7.21 -5.56
C HIS A 54 -10.48 6.42 -6.71
N ALA A 55 -9.61 7.05 -7.50
CA ALA A 55 -8.89 6.36 -8.58
C ALA A 55 -8.00 5.26 -8.02
N PHE A 56 -7.28 5.54 -6.93
CA PHE A 56 -6.43 4.54 -6.27
C PHE A 56 -7.24 3.35 -5.76
N CYS A 57 -8.36 3.62 -5.08
CA CYS A 57 -9.24 2.57 -4.56
C CYS A 57 -9.83 1.74 -5.70
N TYR A 58 -10.22 2.37 -6.79
CA TYR A 58 -10.71 1.68 -7.98
C TYR A 58 -9.66 0.76 -8.59
N LEU A 59 -8.44 1.27 -8.79
CA LEU A 59 -7.34 0.48 -9.35
C LEU A 59 -6.97 -0.69 -8.45
N SER A 60 -6.88 -0.46 -7.15
CA SER A 60 -6.58 -1.52 -6.18
C SER A 60 -7.63 -2.64 -6.25
N LYS A 61 -8.90 -2.29 -6.23
CA LYS A 61 -10.00 -3.24 -6.33
C LYS A 61 -9.98 -4.00 -7.65
N HIS A 62 -9.71 -3.30 -8.75
CA HIS A 62 -9.62 -3.92 -10.08
C HIS A 62 -8.48 -4.93 -10.13
N PHE A 63 -7.29 -4.56 -9.64
CA PHE A 63 -6.12 -5.43 -9.62
C PHE A 63 -6.33 -6.64 -8.70
N ILE A 64 -6.97 -6.46 -7.54
CA ILE A 64 -7.34 -7.58 -6.67
C ILE A 64 -8.27 -8.56 -7.38
N THR A 65 -9.27 -8.06 -8.08
CA THR A 65 -10.19 -8.88 -8.88
C THR A 65 -9.44 -9.66 -9.97
N SER A 66 -8.38 -9.08 -10.53
CA SER A 66 -7.49 -9.73 -11.50
C SER A 66 -6.45 -10.64 -10.86
N LYS A 67 -6.51 -10.85 -9.53
CA LYS A 67 -5.59 -11.69 -8.74
C LYS A 67 -4.14 -11.21 -8.80
N LEU A 68 -3.94 -9.90 -8.84
CA LEU A 68 -2.62 -9.29 -8.80
C LEU A 68 -2.17 -9.00 -7.36
N PRO A 69 -0.85 -9.04 -7.08
CA PRO A 69 -0.31 -8.84 -5.73
C PRO A 69 -0.23 -7.36 -5.37
N VAL A 70 -1.36 -6.77 -5.02
CA VAL A 70 -1.45 -5.37 -4.58
C VAL A 70 -2.14 -5.30 -3.22
N PRO A 71 -1.93 -4.22 -2.43
CA PRO A 71 -2.62 -4.06 -1.16
C PRO A 71 -4.14 -3.94 -1.35
N HIS A 72 -4.90 -4.56 -0.44
CA HIS A 72 -6.34 -4.35 -0.38
C HIS A 72 -6.64 -2.99 0.25
N VAL A 73 -7.57 -2.24 -0.33
CA VAL A 73 -8.17 -1.07 0.31
C VAL A 73 -9.42 -1.56 1.04
N HIS A 74 -9.41 -1.41 2.37
CA HIS A 74 -10.46 -1.95 3.23
C HIS A 74 -11.62 -1.00 3.45
N ALA A 75 -11.34 0.29 3.53
CA ALA A 75 -12.35 1.30 3.82
C ALA A 75 -11.89 2.66 3.32
N ILE A 76 -12.84 3.51 2.97
CA ILE A 76 -12.58 4.90 2.59
C ILE A 76 -13.51 5.79 3.40
N SER A 77 -13.02 6.97 3.82
CA SER A 77 -13.83 7.93 4.55
C SER A 77 -14.92 8.56 3.68
N ASP A 78 -15.97 9.10 4.31
CA ASP A 78 -17.10 9.71 3.61
C ASP A 78 -16.69 10.88 2.72
N ASP A 79 -15.68 11.66 3.15
CA ASP A 79 -15.14 12.77 2.37
C ASP A 79 -14.19 12.34 1.27
N GLY A 80 -13.82 11.06 1.22
CA GLY A 80 -12.90 10.50 0.22
C GLY A 80 -11.44 10.89 0.41
N LEU A 81 -11.08 11.55 1.50
CA LEU A 81 -9.70 12.03 1.74
C LEU A 81 -8.83 11.04 2.49
N CYS A 82 -9.44 10.09 3.20
CA CYS A 82 -8.73 9.09 3.99
C CYS A 82 -9.16 7.68 3.60
N TYR A 83 -8.23 6.73 3.66
CA TYR A 83 -8.57 5.31 3.44
C TYR A 83 -7.64 4.42 4.25
N LEU A 84 -8.06 3.15 4.42
CA LEU A 84 -7.27 2.10 5.06
C LEU A 84 -6.86 1.06 4.02
N GLN A 85 -5.61 0.62 4.12
CA GLN A 85 -5.09 -0.45 3.26
C GLN A 85 -4.26 -1.44 4.06
N ASP A 86 -3.91 -2.56 3.42
CA ASP A 86 -3.04 -3.57 4.01
C ASP A 86 -1.70 -2.98 4.45
N ASP A 87 -1.17 -3.48 5.56
CA ASP A 87 0.19 -3.22 6.01
C ASP A 87 1.12 -4.30 5.43
N LEU A 88 1.97 -3.90 4.51
CA LEU A 88 2.96 -4.78 3.86
C LEU A 88 4.32 -4.77 4.57
N GLY A 89 4.42 -4.11 5.74
CA GLY A 89 5.65 -3.99 6.51
C GLY A 89 6.48 -2.77 6.12
N ASP A 90 7.72 -2.73 6.60
CA ASP A 90 8.59 -1.55 6.47
C ASP A 90 9.67 -1.70 5.41
N THR A 91 9.92 -2.92 4.91
CA THR A 91 10.99 -3.19 3.97
C THR A 91 10.50 -3.02 2.53
N THR A 92 11.01 -2.00 1.85
CA THR A 92 10.76 -1.80 0.41
C THR A 92 11.75 -2.63 -0.39
N LEU A 93 11.48 -2.82 -1.69
CA LEU A 93 12.43 -3.44 -2.61
C LEU A 93 13.74 -2.65 -2.64
N PHE A 94 13.67 -1.33 -2.61
CA PHE A 94 14.84 -0.45 -2.57
C PHE A 94 15.71 -0.75 -1.34
N ASP A 95 15.11 -0.89 -0.16
CA ASP A 95 15.83 -1.23 1.08
C ASP A 95 16.40 -2.65 1.02
N ALA A 96 15.64 -3.61 0.49
CA ALA A 96 16.08 -5.01 0.38
C ALA A 96 17.28 -5.18 -0.56
N LEU A 97 17.49 -4.24 -1.49
CA LEU A 97 18.60 -4.26 -2.43
C LEU A 97 19.80 -3.39 -2.01
N LYS A 98 19.77 -2.83 -0.80
CA LYS A 98 20.78 -1.86 -0.33
C LYS A 98 22.20 -2.44 -0.40
N ALA A 99 22.40 -3.66 0.07
CA ALA A 99 23.72 -4.29 0.12
C ALA A 99 24.34 -4.41 -1.30
N GLY A 100 23.56 -4.78 -2.29
CA GLY A 100 24.00 -4.88 -3.68
C GLY A 100 24.34 -3.52 -4.29
N ARG A 101 23.53 -2.49 -3.98
CA ARG A 101 23.83 -1.11 -4.44
C ARG A 101 25.13 -0.61 -3.84
N ASP A 102 25.33 -0.80 -2.52
CA ASP A 102 26.55 -0.37 -1.82
C ASP A 102 27.79 -1.13 -2.30
N ALA A 103 27.61 -2.34 -2.84
CA ALA A 103 28.66 -3.15 -3.41
C ALA A 103 28.89 -2.87 -4.91
N GLY A 104 28.40 -1.74 -5.44
CA GLY A 104 28.61 -1.35 -6.84
C GLY A 104 27.84 -2.20 -7.86
N GLY A 105 26.66 -2.72 -7.47
CA GLY A 105 25.82 -3.54 -8.33
C GLY A 105 26.09 -5.03 -8.26
N ARG A 106 26.89 -5.47 -7.31
CA ARG A 106 27.15 -6.91 -7.08
C ARG A 106 26.10 -7.47 -6.14
N TYR A 107 24.98 -7.89 -6.71
CA TYR A 107 23.83 -8.41 -5.97
C TYR A 107 24.04 -9.87 -5.56
N THR A 108 23.57 -10.22 -4.36
CA THR A 108 23.52 -11.61 -3.88
C THR A 108 22.49 -12.42 -4.67
N SER A 109 22.52 -13.76 -4.53
CA SER A 109 21.53 -14.63 -5.17
C SER A 109 20.10 -14.30 -4.70
N HIS A 110 19.92 -13.97 -3.42
CA HIS A 110 18.61 -13.59 -2.88
C HIS A 110 18.12 -12.26 -3.49
N GLU A 111 19.00 -11.28 -3.60
CA GLU A 111 18.68 -9.98 -4.20
C GLU A 111 18.33 -10.11 -5.68
N LYS A 112 19.08 -10.94 -6.42
CA LYS A 112 18.79 -11.23 -7.83
C LYS A 112 17.44 -11.90 -8.01
N GLU A 113 17.07 -12.80 -7.10
CA GLU A 113 15.75 -13.45 -7.12
C GLU A 113 14.62 -12.45 -6.86
N LEU A 114 14.79 -11.50 -5.94
CA LEU A 114 13.82 -10.43 -5.70
C LEU A 114 13.63 -9.57 -6.96
N LEU A 115 14.72 -9.19 -7.63
CA LEU A 115 14.65 -8.44 -8.88
C LEU A 115 13.93 -9.23 -9.96
N ARG A 116 14.27 -10.52 -10.12
CA ARG A 116 13.64 -11.40 -11.09
C ARG A 116 12.13 -11.49 -10.87
N ARG A 117 11.68 -11.68 -9.63
CA ARG A 117 10.26 -11.74 -9.29
C ARG A 117 9.54 -10.43 -9.61
N THR A 118 10.19 -9.30 -9.32
CA THR A 118 9.62 -7.98 -9.62
C THR A 118 9.44 -7.79 -11.12
N ILE A 119 10.46 -8.10 -11.91
CA ILE A 119 10.41 -8.00 -13.37
C ILE A 119 9.34 -8.95 -13.93
N ALA A 120 9.25 -10.17 -13.40
CA ALA A 120 8.26 -11.16 -13.84
C ALA A 120 6.81 -10.73 -13.52
N ALA A 121 6.60 -9.93 -12.46
CA ALA A 121 5.28 -9.44 -12.09
C ALA A 121 4.78 -8.29 -12.99
N LEU A 122 5.67 -7.51 -13.60
CA LEU A 122 5.30 -6.34 -14.39
C LEU A 122 4.39 -6.68 -15.59
N PRO A 123 4.66 -7.70 -16.42
CA PRO A 123 3.75 -8.05 -17.50
C PRO A 123 2.35 -8.43 -17.02
N ASP A 124 2.24 -9.12 -15.89
CA ASP A 124 0.94 -9.47 -15.30
C ASP A 124 0.15 -8.21 -14.92
N ILE A 125 0.80 -7.22 -14.32
CA ILE A 125 0.16 -5.97 -13.96
C ILE A 125 -0.25 -5.19 -15.21
N GLN A 126 0.62 -5.12 -16.21
CA GLN A 126 0.37 -4.36 -17.44
C GLN A 126 -0.70 -5.02 -18.32
N ILE A 127 -0.67 -6.32 -18.49
CA ILE A 127 -1.56 -7.05 -19.41
C ILE A 127 -2.84 -7.47 -18.72
N ARG A 128 -2.75 -8.26 -17.64
CA ARG A 128 -3.92 -8.72 -16.89
C ARG A 128 -4.60 -7.58 -16.16
N GLY A 129 -3.82 -6.67 -15.57
CA GLY A 129 -4.34 -5.50 -14.89
C GLY A 129 -5.00 -4.50 -15.84
N GLY A 130 -4.57 -4.44 -17.09
CA GLY A 130 -5.14 -3.56 -18.09
C GLY A 130 -6.46 -4.06 -18.71
N ARG A 131 -6.77 -5.35 -18.56
CA ARG A 131 -8.00 -5.94 -19.12
C ARG A 131 -9.23 -5.37 -18.42
N ASN A 132 -10.18 -4.90 -19.21
CA ASN A 132 -11.45 -4.36 -18.71
C ASN A 132 -11.28 -3.15 -17.78
N LEU A 133 -10.11 -2.51 -17.80
CA LEU A 133 -9.87 -1.31 -17.02
C LEU A 133 -10.57 -0.11 -17.67
N ASP A 134 -11.29 0.65 -16.86
CA ASP A 134 -11.91 1.90 -17.29
C ASP A 134 -10.90 3.04 -17.18
N PHE A 135 -10.52 3.62 -18.31
CA PHE A 135 -9.57 4.71 -18.40
C PHE A 135 -10.22 6.11 -18.41
N SER A 136 -11.54 6.18 -18.27
CA SER A 136 -12.27 7.46 -18.31
C SER A 136 -12.13 8.35 -17.07
#